data_9184784b3411cd9656c851452255ab53
#
_entry.id   9184784b3411cd9656c851452255ab53
#
_cell.length_a   1.000
_cell.length_b   1.000
_cell.length_c   1.000
_cell.angle_alpha   90.00
_cell.angle_beta   90.00
_cell.angle_gamma   90.00
#
_symmetry.space_group_name_H-M   'P 1'
#
loop_
_entity.id
_entity.type
_entity.pdbx_description
1 polymer ?
#
loop_
_entity_poly.entity_id
_entity_poly.type
_entity_poly.pdbx_seq_one_letter_code
_entity_poly.pdbx_strand_id
1 'polypeptide(L)'
;MRRALALLLLTLTMACTAPAPGPLPGPDAGTPDGGSTEPISTPASQWTWVPFPETRCGNGTPAGVGLNPAPGGSRKVLLFLAGGGACWDPVTCYVLKTAVHVEDTYTQALLETEVAQLTAWGLTDRQDETSPFRDAHFVYVPYCTGDLHVGDAVRSYDSTHPQRQLHHRGASNMDAFLLRLKATFPDAEQLWLMGSSAGGYGAQLSFDRVSLAFSGARVDLLADSAQLVMPYGGRWGEMRNAWNPRLPSECTECAQDLPKLLDTLATRWPGRRLGLLAYDNDATLTLYFNYPLGGMLGATQSLLANQYTHDRARYFVLGGTDHVLLSGYKSLVGPGGVSLKSWVQQWATGDPAWSNVR
;
A
#
# COMPACT_ATOMS: atom_id res chain seq x y z
N MET A 1 -42.21 -60.94 -47.09
CA MET A 1 -40.83 -60.96 -47.50
C MET A 1 -40.40 -59.47 -47.78
N ARG A 2 -39.82 -58.81 -46.88
CA ARG A 2 -39.11 -57.50 -47.13
C ARG A 2 -37.92 -57.45 -46.15
N ARG A 3 -36.70 -57.56 -46.72
CA ARG A 3 -35.45 -57.46 -45.97
C ARG A 3 -35.18 -55.98 -45.73
N ALA A 4 -34.99 -55.57 -44.48
CA ALA A 4 -34.51 -54.25 -44.11
C ALA A 4 -32.97 -54.31 -44.02
N LEU A 5 -32.34 -53.46 -44.79
CA LEU A 5 -30.88 -53.24 -44.80
C LEU A 5 -30.53 -52.20 -43.74
N ALA A 6 -29.79 -52.60 -42.69
CA ALA A 6 -29.28 -51.67 -41.69
C ALA A 6 -27.92 -51.12 -42.17
N LEU A 7 -27.91 -49.82 -42.43
CA LEU A 7 -26.66 -49.08 -42.69
C LEU A 7 -26.04 -48.67 -41.37
N LEU A 8 -24.85 -49.20 -41.08
CA LEU A 8 -24.02 -48.79 -39.92
C LEU A 8 -23.18 -47.58 -40.32
N LEU A 9 -23.53 -46.39 -39.83
CA LEU A 9 -22.69 -45.19 -39.92
C LEU A 9 -21.64 -45.23 -38.82
N LEU A 10 -20.37 -45.47 -39.18
CA LEU A 10 -19.23 -45.25 -38.31
C LEU A 10 -18.88 -43.76 -38.33
N THR A 11 -19.16 -43.02 -37.28
CA THR A 11 -18.65 -41.67 -37.08
C THR A 11 -17.29 -41.75 -36.41
N LEU A 12 -16.22 -41.49 -37.18
CA LEU A 12 -14.90 -41.22 -36.64
C LEU A 12 -14.88 -39.85 -36.00
N THR A 13 -14.88 -39.80 -34.67
CA THR A 13 -14.57 -38.56 -33.93
C THR A 13 -13.04 -38.43 -33.86
N MET A 14 -12.47 -37.58 -34.69
CA MET A 14 -11.11 -37.11 -34.49
C MET A 14 -11.09 -36.18 -33.26
N ALA A 15 -10.61 -36.67 -32.12
CA ALA A 15 -10.27 -35.84 -30.97
C ALA A 15 -8.98 -35.09 -31.29
N CYS A 16 -9.06 -33.80 -31.63
CA CYS A 16 -7.94 -32.90 -31.57
C CYS A 16 -7.51 -32.71 -30.14
N THR A 17 -6.52 -33.44 -29.66
CA THR A 17 -5.82 -33.12 -28.42
C THR A 17 -4.92 -31.92 -28.68
N ALA A 18 -5.32 -30.75 -28.17
CA ALA A 18 -4.42 -29.62 -28.08
C ALA A 18 -3.22 -30.01 -27.22
N PRO A 19 -1.98 -29.67 -27.61
CA PRO A 19 -0.85 -29.90 -26.74
C PRO A 19 -1.03 -29.13 -25.43
N ALA A 20 -0.71 -29.80 -24.31
CA ALA A 20 -0.71 -29.15 -23.00
C ALA A 20 0.20 -27.90 -23.05
N PRO A 21 -0.21 -26.76 -22.48
CA PRO A 21 0.66 -25.61 -22.37
C PRO A 21 1.94 -26.03 -21.64
N GLY A 22 3.07 -25.78 -22.26
CA GLY A 22 4.38 -26.02 -21.63
C GLY A 22 4.47 -25.26 -20.28
N PRO A 23 5.33 -25.71 -19.36
CA PRO A 23 5.53 -25.02 -18.11
C PRO A 23 5.88 -23.57 -18.42
N LEU A 24 5.16 -22.64 -17.77
CA LEU A 24 5.51 -21.22 -17.79
C LEU A 24 6.98 -21.11 -17.40
N PRO A 25 7.79 -20.26 -18.07
CA PRO A 25 9.14 -19.98 -17.60
C PRO A 25 9.02 -19.59 -16.13
N GLY A 26 9.77 -20.28 -15.28
CA GLY A 26 9.88 -19.94 -13.86
C GLY A 26 10.24 -18.47 -13.75
N PRO A 27 9.87 -17.78 -12.66
CA PRO A 27 10.33 -16.43 -12.44
C PRO A 27 11.85 -16.47 -12.57
N ASP A 28 12.38 -15.68 -13.53
CA ASP A 28 13.78 -15.33 -13.49
C ASP A 28 14.03 -14.75 -12.10
N ALA A 29 14.56 -15.56 -11.22
CA ALA A 29 15.21 -15.11 -10.01
C ALA A 29 16.50 -14.41 -10.47
N GLY A 30 16.30 -13.25 -11.11
CA GLY A 30 17.35 -12.27 -11.24
C GLY A 30 17.82 -12.03 -9.84
N THR A 31 19.08 -12.35 -9.56
CA THR A 31 19.79 -11.85 -8.40
C THR A 31 19.33 -10.43 -8.17
N PRO A 32 18.94 -10.04 -6.93
CA PRO A 32 18.64 -8.64 -6.66
C PRO A 32 19.83 -7.85 -7.18
N ASP A 33 19.64 -7.07 -8.24
CA ASP A 33 20.64 -6.10 -8.69
C ASP A 33 20.97 -5.31 -7.45
N GLY A 34 22.23 -5.35 -7.01
CA GLY A 34 22.67 -4.90 -5.71
C GLY A 34 22.31 -3.44 -5.52
N GLY A 35 21.16 -3.19 -4.89
CA GLY A 35 20.70 -1.84 -4.56
C GLY A 35 21.77 -1.13 -3.75
N SER A 36 21.92 0.18 -3.97
CA SER A 36 22.91 0.96 -3.26
C SER A 36 22.68 0.91 -1.76
N THR A 37 23.71 0.56 -1.00
CA THR A 37 23.73 0.68 0.48
C THR A 37 24.35 2.00 0.94
N GLU A 38 24.73 2.88 0.00
CA GLU A 38 25.29 4.18 0.32
C GLU A 38 24.24 5.07 0.99
N PRO A 39 24.55 5.66 2.16
CA PRO A 39 23.66 6.58 2.84
C PRO A 39 23.26 7.75 1.92
N ILE A 40 22.01 8.17 2.03
CA ILE A 40 21.51 9.35 1.31
C ILE A 40 21.92 10.61 2.08
N SER A 41 22.55 11.55 1.39
CA SER A 41 22.87 12.87 1.93
C SER A 41 22.14 13.94 1.13
N THR A 42 21.25 14.68 1.79
CA THR A 42 20.51 15.81 1.21
C THR A 42 20.45 16.97 2.21
N PRO A 43 20.18 18.19 1.77
CA PRO A 43 20.05 19.34 2.66
C PRO A 43 18.96 19.14 3.71
N ALA A 44 19.25 19.50 4.97
CA ALA A 44 18.28 19.43 6.05
C ALA A 44 17.10 20.40 5.82
N SER A 45 15.92 20.02 6.28
CA SER A 45 14.68 20.81 6.19
C SER A 45 14.23 21.15 4.76
N GLN A 46 14.77 20.46 3.76
CA GLN A 46 14.43 20.66 2.36
C GLN A 46 13.99 19.31 1.74
N TRP A 47 12.88 19.31 1.01
CA TRP A 47 12.46 18.17 0.24
C TRP A 47 13.33 17.99 -1.01
N THR A 48 13.96 16.83 -1.10
CA THR A 48 14.83 16.45 -2.23
C THR A 48 14.36 15.13 -2.82
N TRP A 49 14.16 15.09 -4.13
CA TRP A 49 13.92 13.85 -4.86
C TRP A 49 15.21 13.05 -4.98
N VAL A 50 15.17 11.81 -4.54
CA VAL A 50 16.30 10.87 -4.64
C VAL A 50 15.88 9.69 -5.52
N PRO A 51 16.31 9.64 -6.77
CA PRO A 51 16.01 8.52 -7.65
C PRO A 51 16.80 7.27 -7.27
N PHE A 52 16.17 6.11 -7.51
CA PHE A 52 16.78 4.79 -7.35
C PHE A 52 16.79 4.09 -8.71
N PRO A 53 17.94 4.05 -9.41
CA PRO A 53 18.02 3.55 -10.80
C PRO A 53 17.57 2.11 -10.99
N GLU A 54 17.68 1.27 -9.95
CA GLU A 54 17.27 -0.12 -9.91
C GLU A 54 15.76 -0.34 -9.78
N THR A 55 15.02 0.69 -9.39
CA THR A 55 13.56 0.64 -9.18
C THR A 55 12.78 1.02 -10.42
N ARG A 56 11.47 0.74 -10.44
CA ARG A 56 10.62 1.04 -11.61
C ARG A 56 9.26 1.60 -11.21
N CYS A 57 8.89 2.73 -11.81
CA CYS A 57 7.49 3.15 -11.94
C CYS A 57 6.76 2.31 -12.99
N GLY A 58 5.46 2.44 -13.12
CA GLY A 58 4.63 1.69 -14.05
C GLY A 58 5.10 1.74 -15.49
N ASN A 59 5.59 2.89 -15.94
CA ASN A 59 6.12 3.10 -17.30
C ASN A 59 7.58 2.60 -17.49
N GLY A 60 8.17 1.96 -16.46
CA GLY A 60 9.54 1.44 -16.51
C GLY A 60 10.64 2.46 -16.20
N THR A 61 10.32 3.74 -15.97
CA THR A 61 11.29 4.73 -15.48
C THR A 61 11.66 4.47 -14.02
N PRO A 62 12.85 4.91 -13.55
CA PRO A 62 13.21 4.77 -12.15
C PRO A 62 12.21 5.45 -11.21
N ALA A 63 11.87 4.75 -10.13
CA ALA A 63 11.20 5.33 -8.97
C ALA A 63 12.24 5.92 -7.98
N GLY A 64 11.82 6.33 -6.80
CA GLY A 64 12.69 6.86 -5.77
C GLY A 64 11.92 7.30 -4.54
N VAL A 65 12.54 8.12 -3.71
CA VAL A 65 11.92 8.68 -2.51
C VAL A 65 12.13 10.18 -2.42
N GLY A 66 11.17 10.89 -1.84
CA GLY A 66 11.38 12.24 -1.33
C GLY A 66 11.98 12.18 0.07
N LEU A 67 13.06 12.93 0.31
CA LEU A 67 13.69 12.98 1.61
C LEU A 67 13.76 14.42 2.11
N ASN A 68 13.41 14.63 3.40
CA ASN A 68 13.56 15.90 4.11
C ASN A 68 14.16 15.61 5.48
N PRO A 69 15.49 15.64 5.62
CA PRO A 69 16.16 15.35 6.87
C PRO A 69 15.84 16.37 7.97
N ALA A 70 15.77 15.93 9.21
CA ALA A 70 15.64 16.80 10.36
C ALA A 70 16.88 17.66 10.54
N PRO A 71 16.74 18.94 10.90
CA PRO A 71 17.87 19.78 11.28
C PRO A 71 18.51 19.26 12.58
N GLY A 72 19.83 19.19 12.62
CA GLY A 72 20.58 18.79 13.83
C GLY A 72 20.62 17.30 14.14
N GLY A 73 20.11 16.47 13.24
CA GLY A 73 20.02 15.02 13.42
C GLY A 73 18.80 14.59 14.22
N SER A 74 18.32 13.37 14.00
CA SER A 74 17.19 12.78 14.70
C SER A 74 17.29 11.26 14.67
N ARG A 75 16.72 10.60 15.68
CA ARG A 75 16.55 9.14 15.70
C ARG A 75 15.10 8.73 15.37
N LYS A 76 14.31 9.68 14.86
CA LYS A 76 12.91 9.49 14.51
C LYS A 76 12.73 9.64 13.00
N VAL A 77 11.98 8.73 12.40
CA VAL A 77 11.68 8.73 10.96
C VAL A 77 10.17 8.64 10.76
N LEU A 78 9.61 9.55 9.99
CA LEU A 78 8.25 9.44 9.44
C LEU A 78 8.38 8.96 8.00
N LEU A 79 7.96 7.73 7.74
CA LEU A 79 7.91 7.11 6.41
C LEU A 79 6.45 7.12 5.94
N PHE A 80 6.15 7.94 4.95
CA PHE A 80 4.81 8.11 4.41
C PHE A 80 4.71 7.52 2.99
N LEU A 81 3.77 6.60 2.78
CA LEU A 81 3.44 6.03 1.48
C LEU A 81 2.26 6.78 0.86
N ALA A 82 2.47 7.28 -0.36
CA ALA A 82 1.45 8.03 -1.09
C ALA A 82 0.30 7.11 -1.55
N GLY A 83 -0.90 7.68 -1.58
CA GLY A 83 -2.06 7.09 -2.23
C GLY A 83 -2.13 7.40 -3.72
N GLY A 84 -3.24 7.03 -4.36
CA GLY A 84 -3.46 7.35 -5.77
C GLY A 84 -4.21 6.28 -6.56
N GLY A 85 -5.09 5.52 -5.92
CA GLY A 85 -5.89 4.49 -6.57
C GLY A 85 -5.15 3.19 -6.82
N ALA A 86 -5.62 2.40 -7.80
CA ALA A 86 -5.01 1.14 -8.19
C ALA A 86 -5.49 0.73 -9.58
N CYS A 87 -4.71 -0.07 -10.31
CA CYS A 87 -5.14 -0.62 -11.60
C CYS A 87 -4.63 -2.05 -11.78
N TRP A 88 -5.36 -2.92 -12.52
CA TRP A 88 -5.08 -4.36 -12.61
C TRP A 88 -5.44 -4.99 -13.96
N ASP A 89 -5.94 -4.22 -14.90
CA ASP A 89 -6.33 -4.66 -16.23
C ASP A 89 -6.19 -3.51 -17.25
N PRO A 90 -6.35 -3.75 -18.56
CA PRO A 90 -6.19 -2.70 -19.57
C PRO A 90 -7.20 -1.55 -19.42
N VAL A 91 -8.40 -1.82 -18.90
CA VAL A 91 -9.43 -0.79 -18.72
C VAL A 91 -9.05 0.13 -17.57
N THR A 92 -8.71 -0.42 -16.42
CA THR A 92 -8.34 0.35 -15.24
C THR A 92 -7.02 1.09 -15.41
N CYS A 93 -6.02 0.47 -16.07
CA CYS A 93 -4.69 1.08 -16.21
C CYS A 93 -4.59 2.10 -17.36
N TYR A 94 -5.24 1.84 -18.50
CA TYR A 94 -5.02 2.65 -19.73
C TYR A 94 -6.23 3.46 -20.18
N VAL A 95 -7.46 2.98 -19.91
CA VAL A 95 -8.67 3.67 -20.35
C VAL A 95 -9.19 4.62 -19.26
N LEU A 96 -9.49 4.09 -18.09
CA LEU A 96 -9.99 4.86 -16.95
C LEU A 96 -8.89 5.56 -16.15
N LYS A 97 -7.64 5.03 -16.25
CA LYS A 97 -6.45 5.53 -15.53
C LYS A 97 -6.72 5.70 -14.04
N THR A 98 -7.18 4.60 -13.41
CA THR A 98 -7.62 4.59 -12.02
C THR A 98 -6.46 4.59 -11.01
N ALA A 99 -5.21 4.59 -11.47
CA ALA A 99 -4.01 4.77 -10.65
C ALA A 99 -3.19 5.93 -11.18
N VAL A 100 -2.71 6.79 -10.27
CA VAL A 100 -1.88 7.95 -10.63
C VAL A 100 -0.47 7.52 -11.02
N HIS A 101 0.19 8.31 -11.85
CA HIS A 101 1.62 8.26 -12.21
C HIS A 101 2.12 6.93 -12.78
N VAL A 102 1.24 6.01 -13.19
CA VAL A 102 1.68 4.74 -13.79
C VAL A 102 2.28 4.91 -15.19
N GLU A 103 1.96 6.01 -15.86
CA GLU A 103 2.49 6.36 -17.18
C GLU A 103 3.46 7.56 -17.13
N ASP A 104 3.66 8.17 -15.95
CA ASP A 104 4.48 9.36 -15.77
C ASP A 104 5.89 9.02 -15.30
N THR A 105 6.85 9.87 -15.64
CA THR A 105 8.16 9.87 -15.00
C THR A 105 8.08 10.72 -13.74
N TYR A 106 8.40 10.15 -12.59
CA TYR A 106 8.35 10.88 -11.32
C TYR A 106 9.56 11.84 -11.21
N THR A 107 9.31 13.06 -10.74
CA THR A 107 10.29 14.16 -10.74
C THR A 107 10.27 14.95 -9.44
N GLN A 108 11.28 15.80 -9.22
CA GLN A 108 11.31 16.78 -8.12
C GLN A 108 10.06 17.69 -8.10
N ALA A 109 9.58 18.14 -9.25
CA ALA A 109 8.39 19.00 -9.33
C ALA A 109 7.10 18.30 -8.89
N LEU A 110 6.94 17.00 -9.22
CA LEU A 110 5.83 16.21 -8.71
C LEU A 110 5.94 16.02 -7.20
N LEU A 111 7.14 15.69 -6.70
CA LEU A 111 7.37 15.59 -5.26
C LEU A 111 6.96 16.87 -4.52
N GLU A 112 7.40 18.02 -4.98
CA GLU A 112 7.08 19.31 -4.35
C GLU A 112 5.58 19.56 -4.27
N THR A 113 4.83 19.20 -5.32
CA THR A 113 3.38 19.33 -5.36
C THR A 113 2.71 18.39 -4.32
N GLU A 114 3.13 17.14 -4.25
CA GLU A 114 2.52 16.14 -3.37
C GLU A 114 2.86 16.37 -1.90
N VAL A 115 4.12 16.68 -1.57
CA VAL A 115 4.52 16.92 -0.18
C VAL A 115 3.98 18.23 0.37
N ALA A 116 3.66 19.20 -0.49
CA ALA A 116 2.96 20.43 -0.09
C ALA A 116 1.60 20.10 0.53
N GLN A 117 0.91 19.08 0.08
CA GLN A 117 -0.35 18.62 0.69
C GLN A 117 -0.13 18.07 2.11
N LEU A 118 0.89 17.24 2.32
CA LEU A 118 1.21 16.72 3.67
C LEU A 118 1.53 17.85 4.65
N THR A 119 2.24 18.87 4.19
CA THR A 119 2.55 20.06 4.99
C THR A 119 1.27 20.88 5.26
N ALA A 120 0.41 21.05 4.28
CA ALA A 120 -0.88 21.72 4.45
C ALA A 120 -1.80 20.99 5.46
N TRP A 121 -1.81 19.65 5.43
CA TRP A 121 -2.50 18.84 6.44
C TRP A 121 -1.87 19.01 7.83
N GLY A 122 -0.58 19.28 7.94
CA GLY A 122 0.16 19.49 9.18
C GLY A 122 1.07 18.33 9.57
N LEU A 123 1.11 17.24 8.79
CA LEU A 123 1.92 16.07 9.12
C LEU A 123 3.41 16.35 9.08
N THR A 124 3.86 17.15 8.10
CA THR A 124 5.26 17.50 7.90
C THR A 124 5.56 18.98 8.21
N ASP A 125 4.66 19.63 8.94
CA ASP A 125 4.80 21.02 9.37
C ASP A 125 5.75 21.10 10.57
N ARG A 126 7.00 21.54 10.32
CA ARG A 126 8.02 21.70 11.38
C ARG A 126 7.77 22.92 12.26
N GLN A 127 6.87 23.83 11.89
CA GLN A 127 6.52 25.00 12.68
C GLN A 127 5.46 24.70 13.75
N ASP A 128 4.73 23.57 13.61
CA ASP A 128 3.76 23.14 14.61
C ASP A 128 4.46 22.54 15.83
N GLU A 129 4.60 23.33 16.87
CA GLU A 129 5.29 22.92 18.11
C GLU A 129 4.61 21.75 18.81
N THR A 130 3.33 21.49 18.51
CA THR A 130 2.58 20.40 19.08
C THR A 130 2.66 19.11 18.23
N SER A 131 3.26 19.17 17.05
CA SER A 131 3.40 17.99 16.19
C SER A 131 4.42 16.99 16.75
N PRO A 132 4.05 15.72 16.95
CA PRO A 132 4.99 14.69 17.39
C PRO A 132 6.07 14.39 16.34
N PHE A 133 5.85 14.83 15.10
CA PHE A 133 6.71 14.55 13.96
C PHE A 133 7.71 15.68 13.64
N ARG A 134 7.57 16.88 14.26
CA ARG A 134 8.35 18.07 13.88
C ARG A 134 9.86 17.85 13.78
N ASP A 135 10.40 17.00 14.65
CA ASP A 135 11.83 16.70 14.76
C ASP A 135 12.23 15.40 14.03
N ALA A 136 11.33 14.76 13.28
CA ALA A 136 11.63 13.55 12.54
C ALA A 136 12.29 13.84 11.19
N HIS A 137 13.06 12.88 10.68
CA HIS A 137 13.34 12.80 9.26
C HIS A 137 12.05 12.43 8.54
N PHE A 138 11.74 13.14 7.45
CA PHE A 138 10.57 12.81 6.62
C PHE A 138 11.02 12.07 5.37
N VAL A 139 10.42 10.92 5.12
CA VAL A 139 10.58 10.13 3.92
C VAL A 139 9.22 9.98 3.25
N TYR A 140 9.13 10.37 2.00
CA TYR A 140 7.93 10.24 1.17
C TYR A 140 8.18 9.22 0.07
N VAL A 141 7.37 8.16 0.02
CA VAL A 141 7.40 7.15 -1.05
C VAL A 141 6.26 7.47 -2.00
N PRO A 142 6.55 7.96 -3.21
CA PRO A 142 5.52 8.27 -4.20
C PRO A 142 4.86 7.00 -4.72
N TYR A 143 3.67 7.15 -5.25
CA TYR A 143 2.90 6.04 -5.83
C TYR A 143 2.91 6.13 -7.34
N CYS A 144 3.58 5.20 -8.02
CA CYS A 144 3.68 5.16 -9.47
C CYS A 144 3.62 3.75 -10.07
N THR A 145 3.21 2.74 -9.30
CA THR A 145 3.19 1.34 -9.72
C THR A 145 1.79 0.73 -9.86
N GLY A 146 0.76 1.42 -9.36
CA GLY A 146 -0.65 1.03 -9.52
C GLY A 146 -1.07 -0.22 -8.74
N ASP A 147 -0.29 -0.69 -7.74
CA ASP A 147 -0.33 -2.02 -7.13
C ASP A 147 -0.33 -2.03 -5.59
N LEU A 148 -0.78 -0.94 -4.97
CA LEU A 148 -0.79 -0.75 -3.50
C LEU A 148 0.61 -0.88 -2.86
N HIS A 149 1.69 -0.52 -3.57
CA HIS A 149 3.10 -0.66 -3.16
C HIS A 149 3.57 -2.10 -2.89
N VAL A 150 2.87 -3.12 -3.37
CA VAL A 150 3.16 -4.52 -3.01
C VAL A 150 3.32 -5.46 -4.19
N GLY A 151 3.09 -5.01 -5.41
CA GLY A 151 3.21 -5.83 -6.60
C GLY A 151 4.66 -6.24 -6.90
N ASP A 152 4.78 -7.40 -7.56
CA ASP A 152 6.05 -7.90 -8.09
C ASP A 152 5.81 -8.61 -9.44
N ALA A 153 5.29 -7.85 -10.39
CA ALA A 153 4.98 -8.33 -11.73
C ALA A 153 5.27 -7.27 -12.80
N VAL A 154 5.52 -7.75 -14.01
CA VAL A 154 5.48 -6.95 -15.23
C VAL A 154 4.37 -7.50 -16.10
N ARG A 155 3.50 -6.64 -16.61
CA ARG A 155 2.33 -7.04 -17.42
C ARG A 155 2.28 -6.30 -18.74
N SER A 156 1.90 -7.00 -19.79
CA SER A 156 1.46 -6.40 -21.04
C SER A 156 -0.07 -6.51 -21.08
N TYR A 157 -0.76 -5.40 -20.94
CA TYR A 157 -2.22 -5.33 -21.00
C TYR A 157 -2.73 -4.96 -22.41
N ASP A 158 -1.85 -4.56 -23.31
CA ASP A 158 -2.19 -4.17 -24.67
C ASP A 158 -1.70 -5.24 -25.65
N SER A 159 -2.64 -6.07 -26.14
CA SER A 159 -2.32 -7.14 -27.12
C SER A 159 -1.89 -6.59 -28.47
N THR A 160 -2.22 -5.34 -28.79
CA THR A 160 -1.82 -4.67 -30.04
C THR A 160 -0.44 -4.03 -29.95
N HIS A 161 0.00 -3.73 -28.72
CA HIS A 161 1.32 -3.19 -28.42
C HIS A 161 1.96 -3.99 -27.26
N PRO A 162 2.37 -5.26 -27.50
CA PRO A 162 2.87 -6.14 -26.44
C PRO A 162 4.17 -5.64 -25.80
N GLN A 163 4.90 -4.72 -26.43
CA GLN A 163 6.07 -4.04 -25.89
C GLN A 163 5.69 -2.97 -24.84
N ARG A 164 4.43 -2.53 -24.79
CA ARG A 164 3.93 -1.62 -23.75
C ARG A 164 3.73 -2.40 -22.45
N GLN A 165 4.74 -2.39 -21.64
CA GLN A 165 4.74 -3.08 -20.34
C GLN A 165 4.36 -2.13 -19.22
N LEU A 166 3.58 -2.63 -18.26
CA LEU A 166 3.32 -1.97 -17.00
C LEU A 166 4.04 -2.71 -15.88
N HIS A 167 4.84 -1.96 -15.12
CA HIS A 167 5.67 -2.50 -14.04
C HIS A 167 4.96 -2.33 -12.70
N HIS A 168 4.26 -3.37 -12.24
CA HIS A 168 3.74 -3.48 -10.89
C HIS A 168 4.88 -3.95 -9.98
N ARG A 169 5.77 -3.04 -9.58
CA ARG A 169 7.02 -3.35 -8.86
C ARG A 169 7.11 -2.73 -7.48
N GLY A 170 5.95 -2.42 -6.88
CA GLY A 170 5.89 -1.77 -5.57
C GLY A 170 6.67 -2.49 -4.48
N ALA A 171 6.61 -3.83 -4.43
CA ALA A 171 7.34 -4.62 -3.43
C ALA A 171 8.86 -4.58 -3.63
N SER A 172 9.34 -4.78 -4.85
CA SER A 172 10.78 -4.72 -5.14
C SER A 172 11.34 -3.31 -5.01
N ASN A 173 10.56 -2.28 -5.35
CA ASN A 173 10.93 -0.90 -5.08
C ASN A 173 11.08 -0.67 -3.57
N MET A 174 10.14 -1.16 -2.76
CA MET A 174 10.20 -1.03 -1.30
C MET A 174 11.46 -1.70 -0.73
N ASP A 175 11.86 -2.87 -1.24
CA ASP A 175 13.10 -3.54 -0.79
C ASP A 175 14.33 -2.65 -1.04
N ALA A 176 14.44 -2.07 -2.24
CA ALA A 176 15.55 -1.16 -2.57
C ALA A 176 15.54 0.10 -1.70
N PHE A 177 14.36 0.69 -1.47
CA PHE A 177 14.21 1.85 -0.59
C PHE A 177 14.64 1.52 0.84
N LEU A 178 14.15 0.43 1.40
CA LEU A 178 14.45 0.04 2.78
C LEU A 178 15.93 -0.26 3.00
N LEU A 179 16.59 -0.92 2.03
CA LEU A 179 18.02 -1.19 2.08
C LEU A 179 18.83 0.09 2.26
N ARG A 180 18.55 1.10 1.43
CA ARG A 180 19.27 2.38 1.45
C ARG A 180 18.84 3.29 2.60
N LEU A 181 17.54 3.29 2.94
CA LEU A 181 17.02 4.07 4.08
C LEU A 181 17.58 3.54 5.41
N LYS A 182 17.77 2.22 5.56
CA LYS A 182 18.43 1.65 6.75
C LYS A 182 19.87 2.13 6.88
N ALA A 183 20.60 2.20 5.78
CA ALA A 183 21.97 2.74 5.78
C ALA A 183 21.99 4.26 6.08
N THR A 184 20.95 4.99 5.65
CA THR A 184 20.79 6.43 5.88
C THR A 184 20.43 6.76 7.33
N PHE A 185 19.62 5.91 7.98
CA PHE A 185 19.15 6.08 9.35
C PHE A 185 19.53 4.87 10.23
N PRO A 186 20.84 4.57 10.40
CA PRO A 186 21.30 3.38 11.10
C PRO A 186 20.89 3.35 12.57
N ASP A 187 20.79 4.53 13.20
CA ASP A 187 20.49 4.73 14.60
C ASP A 187 19.02 5.11 14.88
N ALA A 188 18.12 4.86 13.93
CA ALA A 188 16.70 5.11 14.13
C ALA A 188 16.17 4.32 15.33
N GLU A 189 15.49 5.01 16.25
CA GLU A 189 14.82 4.41 17.44
C GLU A 189 13.30 4.32 17.26
N GLN A 190 12.72 5.29 16.55
CA GLN A 190 11.30 5.36 16.25
C GLN A 190 11.08 5.55 14.76
N LEU A 191 10.27 4.69 14.16
CA LEU A 191 9.79 4.84 12.81
C LEU A 191 8.25 4.83 12.84
N TRP A 192 7.63 5.87 12.31
CA TRP A 192 6.20 5.90 12.06
C TRP A 192 5.98 5.59 10.59
N LEU A 193 5.39 4.42 10.31
CA LEU A 193 4.97 4.03 8.98
C LEU A 193 3.53 4.47 8.78
N MET A 194 3.34 5.39 7.86
CA MET A 194 2.02 5.96 7.56
C MET A 194 1.73 5.87 6.07
N GLY A 195 0.46 5.94 5.72
CA GLY A 195 0.03 6.08 4.34
C GLY A 195 -1.46 6.29 4.24
N SER A 196 -1.90 6.88 3.13
CA SER A 196 -3.33 7.13 2.87
C SER A 196 -3.78 6.39 1.63
N SER A 197 -5.05 5.88 1.61
CA SER A 197 -5.62 5.18 0.46
C SER A 197 -4.75 4.00 0.01
N ALA A 198 -4.33 3.94 -1.25
CA ALA A 198 -3.38 2.95 -1.76
C ALA A 198 -2.11 2.86 -0.89
N GLY A 199 -1.61 4.00 -0.40
CA GLY A 199 -0.46 4.05 0.51
C GLY A 199 -0.76 3.50 1.90
N GLY A 200 -1.99 3.65 2.39
CA GLY A 200 -2.44 3.03 3.64
C GLY A 200 -2.46 1.51 3.56
N TYR A 201 -2.90 0.94 2.43
CA TYR A 201 -2.77 -0.50 2.14
C TYR A 201 -1.30 -0.90 2.02
N GLY A 202 -0.51 -0.12 1.28
CA GLY A 202 0.92 -0.34 1.14
C GLY A 202 1.65 -0.35 2.48
N ALA A 203 1.32 0.56 3.39
CA ALA A 203 1.88 0.63 4.73
C ALA A 203 1.56 -0.64 5.54
N GLN A 204 0.30 -1.09 5.52
CA GLN A 204 -0.12 -2.31 6.23
C GLN A 204 0.56 -3.57 5.65
N LEU A 205 0.52 -3.72 4.33
CA LEU A 205 1.06 -4.88 3.64
C LEU A 205 2.60 -4.95 3.68
N SER A 206 3.27 -3.80 3.85
CA SER A 206 4.73 -3.70 3.98
C SER A 206 5.21 -3.59 5.43
N PHE A 207 4.31 -3.53 6.42
CA PHE A 207 4.68 -3.29 7.82
C PHE A 207 5.69 -4.29 8.37
N ASP A 208 5.50 -5.58 8.08
CA ASP A 208 6.41 -6.64 8.48
C ASP A 208 7.81 -6.42 7.88
N ARG A 209 7.89 -6.13 6.60
CA ARG A 209 9.14 -5.85 5.86
C ARG A 209 9.88 -4.63 6.42
N VAL A 210 9.14 -3.55 6.68
CA VAL A 210 9.71 -2.33 7.31
C VAL A 210 10.22 -2.64 8.71
N SER A 211 9.44 -3.40 9.51
CA SER A 211 9.82 -3.78 10.87
C SER A 211 11.06 -4.67 10.91
N LEU A 212 11.22 -5.58 9.94
CA LEU A 212 12.43 -6.40 9.79
C LEU A 212 13.64 -5.56 9.39
N ALA A 213 13.50 -4.65 8.42
CA ALA A 213 14.58 -3.77 7.98
C ALA A 213 15.06 -2.85 9.09
N PHE A 214 14.16 -2.34 9.93
CA PHE A 214 14.44 -1.47 11.07
C PHE A 214 14.28 -2.20 12.41
N SER A 215 14.80 -3.42 12.51
CA SER A 215 14.62 -4.29 13.70
C SER A 215 15.10 -3.67 15.01
N GLY A 216 16.05 -2.71 14.96
CA GLY A 216 16.51 -1.94 16.13
C GLY A 216 15.60 -0.78 16.51
N ALA A 217 14.63 -0.42 15.67
CA ALA A 217 13.70 0.68 15.91
C ALA A 217 12.33 0.16 16.35
N ARG A 218 11.59 1.01 17.05
CA ARG A 218 10.16 0.83 17.22
C ARG A 218 9.45 1.30 15.94
N VAL A 219 8.75 0.39 15.25
CA VAL A 219 7.93 0.72 14.09
C VAL A 219 6.46 0.71 14.52
N ASP A 220 5.75 1.82 14.37
CA ASP A 220 4.30 1.92 14.60
C ASP A 220 3.60 2.25 13.26
N LEU A 221 2.40 1.72 13.06
CA LEU A 221 1.62 1.81 11.82
C LEU A 221 0.40 2.72 11.97
N LEU A 222 0.20 3.62 11.00
CA LEU A 222 -1.05 4.35 10.83
C LEU A 222 -1.51 4.29 9.39
N ALA A 223 -2.60 3.58 9.15
CA ALA A 223 -3.25 3.45 7.85
C ALA A 223 -4.47 4.36 7.78
N ASP A 224 -4.53 5.24 6.79
CA ASP A 224 -5.65 6.13 6.56
C ASP A 224 -6.42 5.70 5.32
N SER A 225 -7.75 5.55 5.46
CA SER A 225 -8.67 5.13 4.41
C SER A 225 -8.21 3.86 3.68
N ALA A 226 -7.82 2.87 4.49
CA ALA A 226 -7.29 1.59 4.01
C ALA A 226 -7.78 0.41 4.88
N GLN A 227 -9.09 0.31 5.03
CA GLN A 227 -9.73 -0.77 5.76
C GLN A 227 -9.40 -2.12 5.11
N LEU A 228 -8.78 -3.03 5.86
CA LEU A 228 -8.44 -4.40 5.42
C LEU A 228 -9.70 -5.26 5.30
N VAL A 229 -10.59 -4.89 4.39
CA VAL A 229 -11.80 -5.65 4.06
C VAL A 229 -11.56 -6.49 2.80
N MET A 230 -12.30 -7.60 2.65
CA MET A 230 -12.21 -8.39 1.42
C MET A 230 -12.94 -7.69 0.28
N PRO A 231 -12.25 -7.35 -0.82
CA PRO A 231 -12.91 -6.85 -2.02
C PRO A 231 -13.98 -7.82 -2.54
N TYR A 232 -15.16 -7.27 -2.88
CA TYR A 232 -16.34 -8.05 -3.25
C TYR A 232 -16.23 -8.67 -4.65
N GLY A 233 -16.92 -9.79 -4.89
CA GLY A 233 -17.08 -10.40 -6.21
C GLY A 233 -15.78 -10.91 -6.85
N GLY A 234 -14.79 -11.34 -6.04
CA GLY A 234 -13.53 -11.88 -6.57
C GLY A 234 -12.47 -10.82 -6.94
N ARG A 235 -12.75 -9.53 -6.73
CA ARG A 235 -11.85 -8.41 -7.06
C ARG A 235 -10.44 -8.57 -6.49
N TRP A 236 -10.30 -9.07 -5.28
CA TRP A 236 -8.98 -9.35 -4.71
C TRP A 236 -8.18 -10.38 -5.52
N GLY A 237 -8.86 -11.40 -6.05
CA GLY A 237 -8.25 -12.38 -6.95
C GLY A 237 -7.74 -11.75 -8.26
N GLU A 238 -8.52 -10.86 -8.87
CA GLU A 238 -8.12 -10.11 -10.07
C GLU A 238 -6.86 -9.27 -9.81
N MET A 239 -6.87 -8.49 -8.73
CA MET A 239 -5.74 -7.66 -8.33
C MET A 239 -4.48 -8.52 -8.04
N ARG A 240 -4.61 -9.61 -7.29
CA ARG A 240 -3.49 -10.51 -7.01
C ARG A 240 -2.92 -11.14 -8.28
N ASN A 241 -3.77 -11.58 -9.19
CA ASN A 241 -3.32 -12.15 -10.47
C ASN A 241 -2.56 -11.13 -11.32
N ALA A 242 -2.97 -9.85 -11.29
CA ALA A 242 -2.29 -8.79 -12.00
C ALA A 242 -0.94 -8.43 -11.38
N TRP A 243 -0.91 -8.23 -10.06
CA TRP A 243 0.24 -7.66 -9.37
C TRP A 243 1.25 -8.69 -8.86
N ASN A 244 0.83 -9.96 -8.61
CA ASN A 244 1.64 -10.94 -7.90
C ASN A 244 2.19 -10.35 -6.57
N PRO A 245 1.32 -9.87 -5.65
CA PRO A 245 1.76 -9.10 -4.51
C PRO A 245 2.59 -9.94 -3.54
N ARG A 246 3.63 -9.35 -2.99
CA ARG A 246 4.42 -9.97 -1.92
C ARG A 246 3.76 -9.70 -0.57
N LEU A 247 2.91 -10.61 -0.14
CA LEU A 247 2.29 -10.59 1.18
C LEU A 247 3.29 -11.08 2.26
N PRO A 248 3.10 -10.70 3.55
CA PRO A 248 3.90 -11.26 4.63
C PRO A 248 3.80 -12.79 4.67
N SER A 249 4.93 -13.48 4.73
CA SER A 249 5.00 -14.95 4.69
C SER A 249 4.25 -15.63 5.83
N GLU A 250 4.18 -14.97 6.98
CA GLU A 250 3.49 -15.44 8.16
C GLU A 250 1.96 -15.37 8.04
N CYS A 251 1.45 -14.55 7.14
CA CYS A 251 0.03 -14.48 6.86
C CYS A 251 -0.36 -15.47 5.76
N THR A 252 -0.42 -16.74 6.10
CA THR A 252 -0.74 -17.82 5.14
C THR A 252 -2.15 -17.71 4.54
N GLU A 253 -3.06 -17.03 5.24
CA GLU A 253 -4.45 -16.83 4.83
C GLU A 253 -4.69 -15.52 4.09
N CYS A 254 -3.78 -14.53 4.13
CA CYS A 254 -3.98 -13.20 3.54
C CYS A 254 -4.30 -13.20 2.04
N ALA A 255 -3.88 -14.23 1.33
CA ALA A 255 -4.24 -14.40 -0.08
C ALA A 255 -5.74 -14.65 -0.29
N GLN A 256 -6.42 -15.24 0.68
CA GLN A 256 -7.85 -15.58 0.65
C GLN A 256 -8.69 -14.73 1.61
N ASP A 257 -8.07 -14.21 2.66
CA ASP A 257 -8.72 -13.43 3.72
C ASP A 257 -7.82 -12.27 4.16
N LEU A 258 -7.90 -11.16 3.43
CA LEU A 258 -7.06 -9.98 3.66
C LEU A 258 -7.19 -9.38 5.09
N PRO A 259 -8.37 -9.36 5.74
CA PRO A 259 -8.53 -8.98 7.14
C PRO A 259 -7.58 -9.66 8.13
N LYS A 260 -7.18 -10.92 7.86
CA LYS A 260 -6.24 -11.69 8.70
C LYS A 260 -4.85 -11.06 8.84
N LEU A 261 -4.54 -10.11 7.96
CA LEU A 261 -3.28 -9.39 8.05
C LEU A 261 -3.13 -8.66 9.38
N LEU A 262 -4.18 -7.98 9.87
CA LEU A 262 -4.09 -7.22 11.11
C LEU A 262 -3.77 -8.13 12.30
N ASP A 263 -4.46 -9.26 12.40
CA ASP A 263 -4.25 -10.28 13.44
C ASP A 263 -2.81 -10.83 13.40
N THR A 264 -2.34 -11.15 12.19
CA THR A 264 -0.96 -11.60 11.96
C THR A 264 0.07 -10.56 12.44
N LEU A 265 -0.12 -9.29 12.05
CA LEU A 265 0.80 -8.21 12.43
C LEU A 265 0.78 -7.94 13.93
N ALA A 266 -0.40 -7.91 14.56
CA ALA A 266 -0.55 -7.71 15.98
C ALA A 266 0.12 -8.83 16.81
N THR A 267 0.00 -10.07 16.35
CA THR A 267 0.62 -11.25 16.98
C THR A 267 2.15 -11.26 16.80
N ARG A 268 2.62 -10.99 15.59
CA ARG A 268 4.05 -11.02 15.28
C ARG A 268 4.82 -9.87 15.91
N TRP A 269 4.20 -8.71 16.04
CA TRP A 269 4.81 -7.48 16.55
C TRP A 269 4.10 -6.96 17.81
N PRO A 270 4.04 -7.73 18.90
CA PRO A 270 3.37 -7.33 20.12
C PRO A 270 4.00 -6.04 20.67
N GLY A 271 3.19 -5.11 21.07
CA GLY A 271 3.66 -3.80 21.56
C GLY A 271 3.82 -2.72 20.50
N ARG A 272 3.69 -3.02 19.18
CA ARG A 272 3.57 -2.01 18.14
C ARG A 272 2.14 -1.48 18.07
N ARG A 273 1.98 -0.22 17.73
CA ARG A 273 0.67 0.42 17.60
C ARG A 273 0.20 0.35 16.15
N LEU A 274 -0.97 -0.23 15.95
CA LEU A 274 -1.60 -0.40 14.65
C LEU A 274 -2.85 0.48 14.60
N GLY A 275 -2.76 1.65 13.97
CA GLY A 275 -3.84 2.63 13.87
C GLY A 275 -4.56 2.57 12.53
N LEU A 276 -5.88 2.73 12.56
CA LEU A 276 -6.72 2.94 11.38
C LEU A 276 -7.48 4.26 11.50
N LEU A 277 -7.43 5.06 10.44
CA LEU A 277 -8.31 6.19 10.21
C LEU A 277 -9.24 5.84 9.06
N ALA A 278 -10.56 6.05 9.18
CA ALA A 278 -11.48 5.72 8.10
C ALA A 278 -12.82 6.44 8.20
N TYR A 279 -13.46 6.65 7.04
CA TYR A 279 -14.91 6.78 6.96
C TYR A 279 -15.53 5.39 6.82
N ASP A 280 -16.60 5.08 7.56
CA ASP A 280 -17.13 3.72 7.66
C ASP A 280 -17.83 3.22 6.38
N ASN A 281 -18.27 4.13 5.51
CA ASN A 281 -18.90 3.81 4.22
C ASN A 281 -18.18 4.51 3.04
N ASP A 282 -16.87 4.52 3.07
CA ASP A 282 -15.98 5.15 2.10
C ASP A 282 -16.39 4.84 0.65
N ALA A 283 -16.79 5.87 -0.11
CA ALA A 283 -17.30 5.73 -1.47
C ALA A 283 -16.20 5.33 -2.47
N THR A 284 -14.97 5.80 -2.24
CA THR A 284 -13.81 5.45 -3.08
C THR A 284 -13.51 3.97 -2.96
N LEU A 285 -13.41 3.46 -1.74
CA LEU A 285 -13.18 2.02 -1.51
C LEU A 285 -14.36 1.16 -1.95
N THR A 286 -15.61 1.66 -1.79
CA THR A 286 -16.80 1.00 -2.33
C THR A 286 -16.65 0.73 -3.84
N LEU A 287 -16.19 1.73 -4.60
CA LEU A 287 -15.97 1.61 -6.04
C LEU A 287 -14.83 0.64 -6.38
N TYR A 288 -13.63 0.84 -5.80
CA TYR A 288 -12.45 0.02 -6.10
C TYR A 288 -12.67 -1.44 -5.73
N PHE A 289 -13.31 -1.71 -4.60
CA PHE A 289 -13.55 -3.04 -4.09
C PHE A 289 -14.87 -3.67 -4.56
N ASN A 290 -15.56 -2.98 -5.49
CA ASN A 290 -16.76 -3.48 -6.13
C ASN A 290 -17.90 -3.83 -5.16
N TYR A 291 -18.00 -3.12 -4.03
CA TYR A 291 -19.08 -3.34 -3.08
C TYR A 291 -20.42 -2.85 -3.63
N PRO A 292 -21.52 -3.56 -3.35
CA PRO A 292 -22.87 -3.02 -3.55
C PRO A 292 -23.11 -1.83 -2.61
N LEU A 293 -24.13 -1.03 -2.92
CA LEU A 293 -24.49 0.13 -2.11
C LEU A 293 -24.68 -0.26 -0.62
N GLY A 294 -23.98 0.42 0.28
CA GLY A 294 -23.98 0.13 1.71
C GLY A 294 -23.16 -1.09 2.14
N GLY A 295 -22.59 -1.86 1.20
CA GLY A 295 -21.79 -3.04 1.51
C GLY A 295 -20.50 -2.72 2.23
N MET A 296 -19.87 -1.58 1.91
CA MET A 296 -18.65 -1.12 2.56
C MET A 296 -18.86 -0.83 4.04
N LEU A 297 -20.01 -0.24 4.42
CA LEU A 297 -20.37 0.01 5.82
C LEU A 297 -20.38 -1.31 6.62
N GLY A 298 -21.07 -2.34 6.11
CA GLY A 298 -21.13 -3.65 6.78
C GLY A 298 -19.76 -4.32 6.87
N ALA A 299 -18.94 -4.23 5.82
CA ALA A 299 -17.59 -4.77 5.81
C ALA A 299 -16.69 -4.06 6.83
N THR A 300 -16.73 -2.73 6.89
CA THR A 300 -15.99 -1.95 7.89
C THR A 300 -16.42 -2.30 9.31
N GLN A 301 -17.73 -2.39 9.58
CA GLN A 301 -18.25 -2.78 10.89
C GLN A 301 -17.75 -4.17 11.33
N SER A 302 -17.77 -5.13 10.40
CA SER A 302 -17.26 -6.47 10.64
C SER A 302 -15.75 -6.47 10.91
N LEU A 303 -14.97 -5.70 10.15
CA LEU A 303 -13.54 -5.54 10.37
C LEU A 303 -13.23 -5.02 11.78
N LEU A 304 -13.91 -3.95 12.20
CA LEU A 304 -13.68 -3.34 13.51
C LEU A 304 -14.04 -4.29 14.66
N ALA A 305 -15.14 -5.02 14.52
CA ALA A 305 -15.62 -5.94 15.56
C ALA A 305 -14.72 -7.20 15.69
N ASN A 306 -14.17 -7.70 14.59
CA ASN A 306 -13.48 -8.99 14.56
C ASN A 306 -11.95 -8.87 14.56
N GLN A 307 -11.39 -7.77 14.08
CA GLN A 307 -9.94 -7.64 13.92
C GLN A 307 -9.32 -6.59 14.86
N TYR A 308 -10.03 -5.51 15.22
CA TYR A 308 -9.52 -4.48 16.14
C TYR A 308 -9.76 -4.84 17.62
N THR A 309 -9.46 -6.09 17.97
CA THR A 309 -9.63 -6.65 19.33
C THR A 309 -8.33 -6.67 20.13
N HIS A 310 -7.18 -6.44 19.49
CA HIS A 310 -5.87 -6.40 20.14
C HIS A 310 -5.65 -5.08 20.93
N ASP A 311 -4.94 -5.16 22.03
CA ASP A 311 -4.69 -4.00 22.93
C ASP A 311 -3.94 -2.84 22.25
N ARG A 312 -3.21 -3.11 21.17
CA ARG A 312 -2.42 -2.14 20.41
C ARG A 312 -2.97 -1.85 19.02
N ALA A 313 -4.15 -2.35 18.68
CA ALA A 313 -4.86 -2.01 17.46
C ALA A 313 -6.03 -1.09 17.80
N ARG A 314 -6.05 0.12 17.25
CA ARG A 314 -7.09 1.13 17.52
C ARG A 314 -7.51 1.81 16.24
N TYR A 315 -8.68 2.39 16.27
CA TYR A 315 -9.24 3.12 15.13
C TYR A 315 -9.84 4.46 15.54
N PHE A 316 -9.80 5.38 14.59
CA PHE A 316 -10.59 6.60 14.58
C PHE A 316 -11.46 6.55 13.32
N VAL A 317 -12.75 6.26 13.51
CA VAL A 317 -13.68 6.03 12.40
C VAL A 317 -14.85 7.01 12.52
N LEU A 318 -15.12 7.71 11.42
CA LEU A 318 -16.26 8.62 11.29
C LEU A 318 -17.33 8.00 10.40
N GLY A 319 -18.59 8.30 10.70
CA GLY A 319 -19.69 7.99 9.79
C GLY A 319 -19.61 8.88 8.55
N GLY A 320 -19.68 8.27 7.36
CA GLY A 320 -19.66 9.06 6.12
C GLY A 320 -19.10 8.30 4.92
N THR A 321 -19.06 9.00 3.80
CA THR A 321 -18.64 8.45 2.50
C THR A 321 -17.37 9.10 1.95
N ASP A 322 -16.80 10.06 2.67
CA ASP A 322 -15.57 10.74 2.26
C ASP A 322 -14.37 9.79 2.28
N HIS A 323 -13.25 10.26 1.75
CA HIS A 323 -12.01 9.51 1.62
C HIS A 323 -10.82 10.35 2.09
N VAL A 324 -9.85 9.70 2.81
CA VAL A 324 -8.66 10.31 3.42
C VAL A 324 -8.97 11.28 4.58
N LEU A 325 -9.02 10.72 5.82
CA LEU A 325 -9.23 11.52 7.04
C LEU A 325 -8.06 12.47 7.32
N LEU A 326 -6.82 12.09 6.98
CA LEU A 326 -5.64 12.92 7.21
C LEU A 326 -5.70 14.28 6.51
N SER A 327 -6.52 14.43 5.46
CA SER A 327 -6.79 15.75 4.85
C SER A 327 -7.42 16.73 5.83
N GLY A 328 -8.15 16.24 6.83
CA GLY A 328 -8.74 16.99 7.92
C GLY A 328 -7.97 16.95 9.24
N TYR A 329 -6.69 16.59 9.22
CA TYR A 329 -5.86 16.37 10.41
C TYR A 329 -5.94 17.53 11.44
N LYS A 330 -5.95 18.78 10.95
CA LYS A 330 -6.00 19.97 11.80
C LYS A 330 -7.39 20.31 12.36
N SER A 331 -8.46 19.79 11.77
CA SER A 331 -9.83 20.29 12.04
C SER A 331 -10.87 19.23 12.38
N LEU A 332 -10.67 17.97 11.99
CA LEU A 332 -11.66 16.92 12.24
C LEU A 332 -11.76 16.60 13.72
N VAL A 333 -13.00 16.48 14.18
CA VAL A 333 -13.35 16.09 15.55
C VAL A 333 -14.32 14.92 15.47
N GLY A 334 -13.97 13.84 16.14
CA GLY A 334 -14.80 12.65 16.23
C GLY A 334 -15.78 12.67 17.40
N PRO A 335 -16.58 11.62 17.55
CA PRO A 335 -17.43 11.40 18.70
C PRO A 335 -16.69 11.59 20.04
N GLY A 336 -17.38 12.08 21.03
CA GLY A 336 -16.78 12.40 22.34
C GLY A 336 -15.88 13.64 22.35
N GLY A 337 -15.82 14.41 21.24
CA GLY A 337 -15.00 15.62 21.14
C GLY A 337 -13.51 15.36 20.95
N VAL A 338 -13.11 14.15 20.61
CA VAL A 338 -11.70 13.79 20.37
C VAL A 338 -11.27 14.32 19.00
N SER A 339 -10.31 15.25 18.94
CA SER A 339 -9.77 15.74 17.67
C SER A 339 -8.88 14.68 17.01
N LEU A 340 -8.91 14.60 15.67
CA LEU A 340 -8.04 13.72 14.92
C LEU A 340 -6.56 13.96 15.23
N LYS A 341 -6.16 15.24 15.34
CA LYS A 341 -4.80 15.63 15.72
C LYS A 341 -4.40 15.06 17.09
N SER A 342 -5.24 15.21 18.10
CA SER A 342 -4.98 14.68 19.44
C SER A 342 -4.86 13.15 19.43
N TRP A 343 -5.75 12.47 18.69
CA TRP A 343 -5.72 11.01 18.58
C TRP A 343 -4.42 10.50 17.91
N VAL A 344 -3.98 11.16 16.85
CA VAL A 344 -2.71 10.83 16.16
C VAL A 344 -1.51 11.15 17.07
N GLN A 345 -1.55 12.23 17.84
CA GLN A 345 -0.51 12.52 18.84
C GLN A 345 -0.41 11.41 19.90
N GLN A 346 -1.55 10.97 20.45
CA GLN A 346 -1.59 9.86 21.40
C GLN A 346 -1.02 8.57 20.79
N TRP A 347 -1.40 8.27 19.55
CA TRP A 347 -0.81 7.15 18.80
C TRP A 347 0.71 7.31 18.67
N ALA A 348 1.18 8.46 18.21
CA ALA A 348 2.59 8.69 17.93
C ALA A 348 3.47 8.63 19.18
N THR A 349 2.98 9.13 20.31
CA THR A 349 3.71 9.18 21.59
C THR A 349 3.54 7.95 22.46
N GLY A 350 2.54 7.09 22.17
CA GLY A 350 2.21 5.93 22.99
C GLY A 350 1.47 6.28 24.27
N ASP A 351 0.69 7.35 24.20
CA ASP A 351 -0.15 7.77 25.31
C ASP A 351 -1.14 6.65 25.69
N PRO A 352 -1.25 6.27 26.97
CA PRO A 352 -2.20 5.24 27.43
C PRO A 352 -3.67 5.64 27.20
N ALA A 353 -3.98 6.90 26.98
CA ALA A 353 -5.33 7.37 26.64
C ALA A 353 -5.73 7.07 25.19
N TRP A 354 -4.78 6.62 24.34
CA TRP A 354 -5.08 6.25 22.96
C TRP A 354 -6.08 5.10 22.88
N SER A 355 -7.26 5.38 22.39
CA SER A 355 -8.41 4.47 22.41
C SER A 355 -9.21 4.55 21.10
N ASN A 356 -10.16 3.64 20.94
CA ASN A 356 -11.06 3.63 19.78
C ASN A 356 -12.00 4.84 19.82
N VAL A 357 -12.20 5.47 18.65
CA VAL A 357 -13.14 6.56 18.41
C VAL A 357 -14.09 6.18 17.29
N ARG A 358 -15.41 6.17 17.57
CA ARG A 358 -16.45 5.89 16.57
C ARG A 358 -17.80 6.41 17.05
#